data_2f8a94bf8824e28926bde6f56278bfa6
#
_entry.id   2f8a94bf8824e28926bde6f56278bfa6
#
_cell.length_a   1.000
_cell.length_b   1.000
_cell.length_c   1.000
_cell.angle_alpha   90.00
_cell.angle_beta   90.00
_cell.angle_gamma   90.00
#
_symmetry.space_group_name_H-M   'P 1'
#
loop_
_entity.id
_entity.type
_entity.pdbx_description
1 polymer ?
#
loop_
_entity_poly.entity_id
_entity_poly.type
_entity_poly.pdbx_seq_one_letter_code
_entity_poly.pdbx_strand_id
1 'polypeptide(L)'
;MAKDKVAIITGSSTGIGYETSLALARNGFYTYATMRKLEEGSEHTIANISKSENLPLQVIQLDVNNDKSVMDAINRIVEEKKRIDVVINNAGYALVGALEETSMNEIRGQFETNFLAL
;
A
#
# COMPACT_ATOMS: atom_id res chain seq x y z
N MET A 1 18.54 1.04 7.22
CA MET A 1 17.67 1.73 8.18
C MET A 1 16.26 1.84 7.62
N ALA A 2 15.26 1.59 8.45
CA ALA A 2 13.86 1.59 8.00
C ALA A 2 13.41 2.94 7.44
N LYS A 3 13.89 4.05 8.00
CA LYS A 3 13.46 5.39 7.57
C LYS A 3 13.80 5.75 6.14
N ASP A 4 14.69 5.00 5.51
CA ASP A 4 15.01 5.24 4.10
C ASP A 4 14.24 4.31 3.17
N LYS A 5 13.44 3.42 3.72
CA LYS A 5 12.69 2.43 2.98
C LYS A 5 11.25 2.85 2.77
N VAL A 6 10.70 2.43 1.65
CA VAL A 6 9.36 2.79 1.22
C VAL A 6 8.48 1.55 1.21
N ALA A 7 7.33 1.64 1.86
CA ALA A 7 6.34 0.58 1.93
C ALA A 7 5.03 1.02 1.32
N ILE A 8 4.37 0.12 0.63
CA ILE A 8 3.04 0.33 0.04
C ILE A 8 2.12 -0.75 0.58
N ILE A 9 0.98 -0.35 1.11
CA ILE A 9 -0.01 -1.28 1.65
C ILE A 9 -1.36 -1.00 0.98
N THR A 10 -1.96 -2.03 0.39
CA THR A 10 -3.28 -1.90 -0.19
C THR A 10 -4.35 -2.26 0.85
N GLY A 11 -5.55 -1.69 0.70
CA GLY A 11 -6.65 -1.97 1.62
C GLY A 11 -6.39 -1.44 3.02
N SER A 12 -5.90 -0.21 3.14
CA SER A 12 -5.41 0.35 4.41
C SER A 12 -6.48 1.09 5.22
N SER A 13 -7.71 1.17 4.74
CA SER A 13 -8.73 1.95 5.45
C SER A 13 -9.20 1.29 6.74
N THR A 14 -9.18 -0.02 6.82
CA THR A 14 -9.60 -0.77 8.01
C THR A 14 -8.80 -2.06 8.15
N GLY A 15 -8.95 -2.72 9.30
CA GLY A 15 -8.44 -4.06 9.55
C GLY A 15 -6.92 -4.17 9.52
N ILE A 16 -6.45 -5.27 8.97
CA ILE A 16 -5.02 -5.60 8.95
C ILE A 16 -4.20 -4.56 8.21
N GLY A 17 -4.70 -4.09 7.07
CA GLY A 17 -4.00 -3.06 6.28
C GLY A 17 -3.84 -1.75 7.04
N TYR A 18 -4.87 -1.33 7.77
CA TYR A 18 -4.85 -0.14 8.63
C TYR A 18 -3.76 -0.28 9.70
N GLU A 19 -3.80 -1.38 10.46
CA GLU A 19 -2.84 -1.62 11.54
C GLU A 19 -1.40 -1.77 11.03
N THR A 20 -1.23 -2.48 9.92
CA THR A 20 0.08 -2.70 9.31
C THR A 20 0.69 -1.38 8.84
N SER A 21 -0.10 -0.53 8.20
CA SER A 21 0.37 0.77 7.72
C SER A 21 0.86 1.64 8.87
N LEU A 22 0.11 1.69 9.95
CA LEU A 22 0.50 2.45 11.15
C LEU A 22 1.76 1.87 11.77
N ALA A 23 1.85 0.54 11.88
CA ALA A 23 3.02 -0.11 12.48
C ALA A 23 4.29 0.18 11.67
N LEU A 24 4.22 0.09 10.35
CA LEU A 24 5.36 0.38 9.49
C LEU A 24 5.79 1.85 9.61
N ALA A 25 4.84 2.76 9.56
CA ALA A 25 5.13 4.18 9.68
C ALA A 25 5.72 4.53 11.04
N ARG A 26 5.19 3.94 12.11
CA ARG A 26 5.72 4.13 13.47
C ARG A 26 7.14 3.58 13.63
N ASN A 27 7.53 2.64 12.78
CA ASN A 27 8.87 2.07 12.77
C ASN A 27 9.79 2.71 11.73
N GLY A 28 9.38 3.84 11.18
CA GLY A 28 10.25 4.65 10.34
C GLY A 28 10.18 4.41 8.84
N PHE A 29 9.36 3.45 8.38
CA PHE A 29 9.14 3.28 6.94
C PHE A 29 8.34 4.46 6.40
N TYR A 30 8.76 5.01 5.27
CA TYR A 30 7.89 5.94 4.55
C TYR A 30 6.78 5.11 3.92
N THR A 31 5.58 5.27 4.42
CA THR A 31 4.47 4.35 4.16
C THR A 31 3.41 5.02 3.29
N TYR A 32 3.06 4.36 2.19
CA TYR A 32 1.92 4.75 1.38
C TYR A 32 0.76 3.83 1.72
N ALA A 33 -0.19 4.37 2.46
CA ALA A 33 -1.42 3.66 2.80
C ALA A 33 -2.41 3.89 1.66
N THR A 34 -2.73 2.86 0.91
CA THR A 34 -3.61 3.00 -0.24
C THR A 34 -4.97 2.40 0.00
N MET A 35 -5.98 3.00 -0.59
CA MET A 35 -7.35 2.55 -0.46
C MET A 35 -8.13 2.94 -1.70
N ARG A 36 -9.13 2.14 -2.03
CA ARG A 36 -9.94 2.37 -3.22
C ARG A 36 -10.68 3.70 -3.17
N LYS A 37 -11.17 4.04 -1.98
CA LYS A 37 -11.91 5.28 -1.76
C LYS A 37 -11.32 6.00 -0.56
N LEU A 38 -10.94 7.25 -0.74
CA LEU A 38 -10.40 8.06 0.35
C LEU A 38 -11.51 8.36 1.37
N GLU A 39 -11.19 8.18 2.65
CA GLU A 39 -12.09 8.47 3.74
C GLU A 39 -11.89 9.89 4.24
N GLU A 40 -13.00 10.51 4.69
CA GLU A 40 -12.97 11.88 5.19
C GLU A 40 -13.79 11.97 6.48
N GLY A 41 -13.49 12.97 7.28
CA GLY A 41 -14.34 13.40 8.38
C GLY A 41 -14.25 12.63 9.69
N SER A 42 -13.57 11.51 9.75
CA SER A 42 -13.40 10.77 10.99
C SER A 42 -12.04 11.02 11.61
N GLU A 43 -12.00 11.25 12.91
CA GLU A 43 -10.73 11.39 13.61
C GLU A 43 -9.92 10.09 13.65
N HIS A 44 -10.57 8.95 13.37
CA HIS A 44 -9.94 7.64 13.36
C HIS A 44 -9.44 7.21 11.99
N THR A 45 -9.59 8.05 10.97
CA THR A 45 -9.02 7.71 9.66
C THR A 45 -7.50 7.68 9.76
N ILE A 46 -6.89 6.83 8.94
CA ILE A 46 -5.45 6.67 8.97
C ILE A 46 -4.73 7.99 8.65
N ALA A 47 -5.32 8.82 7.80
CA ALA A 47 -4.76 10.13 7.49
C ALA A 47 -4.72 11.03 8.72
N ASN A 48 -5.79 11.05 9.51
CA ASN A 48 -5.86 11.88 10.71
C ASN A 48 -4.93 11.37 11.81
N ILE A 49 -4.82 10.07 11.98
CA ILE A 49 -3.89 9.48 12.95
C ILE A 49 -2.45 9.78 12.56
N SER A 50 -2.12 9.64 11.27
CA SER A 50 -0.80 9.97 10.75
C SER A 50 -0.43 11.41 11.05
N LYS A 51 -1.36 12.32 10.83
CA LYS A 51 -1.16 13.74 11.09
C LYS A 51 -0.97 14.01 12.58
N SER A 52 -1.81 13.41 13.40
CA SER A 52 -1.77 13.55 14.86
C SER A 52 -0.44 13.06 15.44
N GLU A 53 0.09 11.95 14.95
CA GLU A 53 1.34 11.38 15.43
C GLU A 53 2.56 11.84 14.63
N ASN A 54 2.36 12.67 13.62
CA ASN A 54 3.44 13.14 12.74
C ASN A 54 4.23 12.00 12.11
N LEU A 55 3.52 11.04 11.53
CA LEU A 55 4.12 9.84 10.94
C LEU A 55 4.58 10.07 9.50
N PRO A 56 5.62 9.35 9.04
CA PRO A 56 6.01 9.35 7.63
C PRO A 56 5.05 8.48 6.81
N LEU A 57 3.81 8.91 6.72
CA LEU A 57 2.74 8.17 6.07
C LEU A 57 1.92 9.09 5.18
N GLN A 58 1.68 8.65 3.97
CA GLN A 58 0.84 9.37 3.01
C GLN A 58 -0.27 8.45 2.56
N VAL A 59 -1.50 8.99 2.48
CA VAL A 59 -2.65 8.24 1.99
C VAL A 59 -2.84 8.58 0.52
N ILE A 60 -2.94 7.55 -0.32
CA ILE A 60 -3.22 7.75 -1.74
C ILE A 60 -4.34 6.80 -2.18
N GLN A 61 -5.09 7.25 -3.19
CA GLN A 61 -6.14 6.44 -3.77
C GLN A 61 -5.55 5.42 -4.73
N LEU A 62 -5.96 4.17 -4.59
CA LEU A 62 -5.53 3.11 -5.49
C LEU A 62 -6.61 2.05 -5.54
N ASP A 63 -7.19 1.85 -6.72
CA ASP A 63 -8.14 0.78 -6.98
C ASP A 63 -7.38 -0.35 -7.68
N VAL A 64 -7.19 -1.46 -6.98
CA VAL A 64 -6.41 -2.59 -7.49
C VAL A 64 -7.01 -3.23 -8.74
N ASN A 65 -8.29 -2.99 -8.99
CA ASN A 65 -8.98 -3.51 -10.17
C ASN A 65 -8.98 -2.53 -11.35
N ASN A 66 -8.30 -1.40 -11.20
CA ASN A 66 -8.22 -0.37 -12.24
C ASN A 66 -6.75 -0.13 -12.59
N ASP A 67 -6.32 -0.60 -13.76
CA ASP A 67 -4.92 -0.52 -14.19
C ASP A 67 -4.38 0.90 -14.19
N LYS A 68 -5.19 1.86 -14.63
CA LYS A 68 -4.76 3.25 -14.65
C LYS A 68 -4.53 3.78 -13.24
N SER A 69 -5.40 3.44 -12.30
CA SER A 69 -5.26 3.82 -10.90
C SER A 69 -3.95 3.27 -10.32
N VAL A 70 -3.66 2.00 -10.60
CA VAL A 70 -2.44 1.35 -10.15
C VAL A 70 -1.21 2.04 -10.73
N MET A 71 -1.20 2.27 -12.04
CA MET A 71 -0.06 2.89 -12.70
C MET A 71 0.17 4.31 -12.23
N ASP A 72 -0.89 5.09 -12.06
CA ASP A 72 -0.77 6.47 -11.58
C ASP A 72 -0.17 6.51 -10.16
N ALA A 73 -0.63 5.62 -9.29
CA ALA A 73 -0.12 5.55 -7.93
C ALA A 73 1.36 5.14 -7.91
N ILE A 74 1.72 4.11 -8.66
CA ILE A 74 3.10 3.63 -8.73
C ILE A 74 4.03 4.70 -9.30
N ASN A 75 3.62 5.35 -10.39
CA ASN A 75 4.42 6.41 -11.00
C ASN A 75 4.64 7.56 -10.02
N ARG A 76 3.61 7.94 -9.28
CA ARG A 76 3.72 8.99 -8.27
C ARG A 76 4.74 8.62 -7.19
N ILE A 77 4.67 7.40 -6.68
CA ILE A 77 5.58 6.94 -5.63
C ILE A 77 7.02 6.89 -6.14
N VAL A 78 7.22 6.34 -7.33
CA VAL A 78 8.55 6.26 -7.93
C VAL A 78 9.14 7.65 -8.19
N GLU A 79 8.33 8.59 -8.64
CA GLU A 79 8.79 9.96 -8.83
C GLU A 79 9.19 10.63 -7.52
N GLU A 80 8.41 10.41 -6.46
CA GLU A 80 8.67 11.04 -5.15
C GLU A 80 9.84 10.40 -4.42
N LYS A 81 9.95 9.07 -4.45
CA LYS A 81 10.88 8.32 -3.58
C LYS A 81 11.97 7.58 -4.32
N LYS A 82 11.82 7.33 -5.60
CA LYS A 82 12.80 6.61 -6.43
C LYS A 82 13.03 5.16 -6.00
N ARG A 83 12.19 4.62 -5.10
CA ARG A 83 12.35 3.25 -4.62
C ARG A 83 11.03 2.73 -4.05
N ILE A 84 10.88 1.41 -4.07
CA ILE A 84 9.80 0.69 -3.40
C ILE A 84 10.45 -0.55 -2.80
N ASP A 85 10.42 -0.68 -1.49
CA ASP A 85 11.09 -1.78 -0.79
C ASP A 85 10.14 -2.88 -0.36
N VAL A 86 8.91 -2.51 0.03
CA VAL A 86 7.93 -3.44 0.57
C VAL A 86 6.59 -3.17 -0.08
N VAL A 87 5.95 -4.23 -0.57
CA VAL A 87 4.58 -4.17 -1.07
C VAL A 87 3.75 -5.20 -0.31
N ILE A 88 2.72 -4.76 0.36
CA ILE A 88 1.80 -5.64 1.08
C ILE A 88 0.44 -5.59 0.41
N ASN A 89 0.07 -6.70 -0.24
CA ASN A 89 -1.20 -6.84 -0.91
C ASN A 89 -2.25 -7.33 0.07
N ASN A 90 -2.97 -6.39 0.67
CA ASN A 90 -4.02 -6.68 1.62
C ASN A 90 -5.42 -6.54 1.02
N ALA A 91 -5.54 -5.81 -0.09
CA ALA A 91 -6.81 -5.64 -0.78
C ALA A 91 -7.06 -6.80 -1.74
N GLY A 92 -8.33 -7.12 -1.98
CA GLY A 92 -8.71 -8.18 -2.89
C GLY A 92 -8.54 -9.56 -2.30
N TYR A 93 -8.37 -10.56 -3.14
CA TYR A 93 -8.14 -11.93 -2.71
C TYR A 93 -6.64 -12.23 -2.66
N ALA A 94 -6.27 -13.16 -1.80
CA ALA A 94 -4.88 -13.58 -1.67
C ALA A 94 -4.62 -14.81 -2.55
N LEU A 95 -3.44 -14.83 -3.17
CA LEU A 95 -2.95 -16.03 -3.82
C LEU A 95 -2.33 -16.92 -2.75
N VAL A 96 -2.83 -18.16 -2.66
CA VAL A 96 -2.38 -19.10 -1.63
C VAL A 96 -1.17 -19.87 -2.13
N GLY A 97 -0.09 -19.85 -1.35
CA GLY A 97 1.16 -20.53 -1.66
C GLY A 97 2.36 -19.59 -1.63
N ALA A 98 3.54 -20.17 -1.68
CA ALA A 98 4.77 -19.39 -1.71
C ALA A 98 5.01 -18.86 -3.13
N LEU A 99 5.67 -17.72 -3.26
CA LEU A 99 5.96 -17.13 -4.56
C LEU A 99 6.75 -18.04 -5.48
N GLU A 100 7.69 -18.80 -4.94
CA GLU A 100 8.48 -19.75 -5.72
C GLU A 100 7.68 -20.92 -6.27
N GLU A 101 6.48 -21.16 -5.71
CA GLU A 101 5.57 -22.21 -6.16
C GLU A 101 4.53 -21.68 -7.15
N THR A 102 4.59 -20.40 -7.44
CA THR A 102 3.58 -19.69 -8.21
C THR A 102 4.10 -19.35 -9.59
N SER A 103 3.31 -19.62 -10.63
CA SER A 103 3.70 -19.29 -11.99
C SER A 103 3.74 -17.76 -12.19
N MET A 104 4.47 -17.31 -13.21
CA MET A 104 4.52 -15.90 -13.55
C MET A 104 3.15 -15.34 -13.91
N ASN A 105 2.30 -16.14 -14.55
CA ASN A 105 0.95 -15.71 -14.88
C ASN A 105 0.10 -15.55 -13.63
N GLU A 106 0.25 -16.45 -12.67
CA GLU A 106 -0.46 -16.36 -11.40
C GLU A 106 -0.01 -15.14 -10.62
N ILE A 107 1.31 -14.89 -10.57
CA ILE A 107 1.86 -13.71 -9.92
C ILE A 107 1.32 -12.44 -10.57
N ARG A 108 1.32 -12.40 -11.89
CA ARG A 108 0.78 -11.26 -12.64
C ARG A 108 -0.70 -11.04 -12.37
N GLY A 109 -1.48 -12.12 -12.36
CA GLY A 109 -2.90 -12.05 -12.04
C GLY A 109 -3.13 -11.52 -10.62
N GLN A 110 -2.30 -11.96 -9.68
CA GLN A 110 -2.36 -11.47 -8.30
C GLN A 110 -2.09 -9.97 -8.24
N PHE A 111 -1.06 -9.50 -8.93
CA PHE A 111 -0.74 -8.08 -8.95
C PHE A 111 -1.78 -7.26 -9.70
N GLU A 112 -2.32 -7.77 -10.79
CA GLU A 112 -3.38 -7.08 -11.54
C GLU A 112 -4.66 -6.94 -10.71
N THR A 113 -4.96 -7.93 -9.87
CA THR A 113 -6.16 -7.92 -9.03
C THR A 113 -5.94 -7.15 -7.74
N ASN A 114 -4.81 -7.38 -7.08
CA ASN A 114 -4.52 -6.80 -5.77
C ASN A 114 -3.64 -5.56 -5.86
N PHE A 115 -2.58 -5.63 -6.64
CA PHE A 115 -1.66 -4.52 -6.78
C PHE A 115 -0.58 -4.83 -7.81
N LEU A 116 -0.59 -4.16 -8.96
CA LEU A 116 0.46 -4.33 -9.97
C LEU A 116 1.58 -3.34 -9.69
N ALA A 117 2.56 -3.77 -8.92
CA ALA A 117 3.67 -2.92 -8.50
C ALA A 117 4.93 -3.12 -9.31
N LEU A 118 5.08 -4.26 -9.97
CA LEU A 118 6.35 -4.66 -10.57
C LEU A 118 6.22 -5.01 -12.04
#